data_896cf156a7bf3a9621b4152fec7b7c36
#
_entry.id   896cf156a7bf3a9621b4152fec7b7c36
#
_cell.length_a   1.000
_cell.length_b   1.000
_cell.length_c   1.000
_cell.angle_alpha   90.00
_cell.angle_beta   90.00
_cell.angle_gamma   90.00
#
_symmetry.space_group_name_H-M   'P 1'
#
loop_
_entity.id
_entity.type
_entity.pdbx_description
1 polymer ?
#
loop_
_entity_poly.entity_id
_entity_poly.type
_entity_poly.pdbx_seq_one_letter_code
_entity_poly.pdbx_strand_id
1 'polypeptide(L)'
;MSLPECSEVVIRKRHNKLRKTIYKEIKRAIKRLGIPESKFKITVSPMEVTYKPNGNTIYFTGSDSIDDTKGIIDESKLIKLVLLDEVSEFFTDGEGEDELQNIAATFIRGNAEGFQMLYLFNPPKNPNAPVMTWLAKMQKRPDVLHVHVDYRDVPVSWLGAKLVEAAEILKTIDERQWRWLWLGLCIGVDEVIYYMFGGQNIHRTEEKAFPIIGIGVDYGQQNATTYQAAGLNTNRHRLDGLAEYYHSGRDTGTQKSPSEYAKDFVAFTDELHETYSCSTFYVYIDPSAKGLAEEIKRATRPCDYSVLLRDADNDVALGISRVQKLLTFGMLSVDPSQKMAIEEFGLYEYDKKSIEKGREVPVKTNDHCMDAIRYLVMGLWSKVKRYLPVQDEKEDGDQ
;
A
#
# COMPACT_ATOMS: atom_id res chain seq x y z
N MET A 1 21.59 24.92 -5.25
CA MET A 1 23.02 24.93 -4.90
C MET A 1 23.77 26.09 -5.52
N SER A 2 23.18 26.82 -6.43
CA SER A 2 23.67 28.12 -6.90
C SER A 2 23.19 29.30 -6.06
N LEU A 3 22.39 29.05 -5.02
CA LEU A 3 21.95 30.10 -4.11
C LEU A 3 23.08 30.52 -3.19
N PRO A 4 23.19 31.84 -2.88
CA PRO A 4 24.16 32.31 -1.94
C PRO A 4 23.92 31.70 -0.56
N GLU A 5 24.99 31.26 0.07
CA GLU A 5 25.12 30.83 1.48
C GLU A 5 23.84 30.49 2.24
N CYS A 6 23.24 29.35 1.90
CA CYS A 6 22.11 28.82 2.63
C CYS A 6 22.17 27.28 2.70
N SER A 7 21.65 26.71 3.75
CA SER A 7 21.45 25.27 3.87
C SER A 7 19.98 24.90 3.66
N GLU A 8 19.74 23.62 3.45
CA GLU A 8 18.46 23.05 3.18
C GLU A 8 18.19 21.91 4.16
N VAL A 9 16.94 21.72 4.54
CA VAL A 9 16.49 20.53 5.28
C VAL A 9 15.41 19.81 4.51
N VAL A 10 15.55 18.49 4.44
CA VAL A 10 14.56 17.58 3.88
C VAL A 10 13.94 16.79 5.02
N ILE A 11 12.62 16.89 5.12
CA ILE A 11 11.85 16.30 6.21
C ILE A 11 10.84 15.29 5.65
N ARG A 12 10.74 14.14 6.28
CA ARG A 12 9.70 13.16 6.06
C ARG A 12 9.07 12.77 7.38
N LYS A 13 7.80 12.34 7.39
CA LYS A 13 7.13 11.95 8.64
C LYS A 13 7.92 10.90 9.39
N ARG A 14 8.48 9.90 8.71
CA ARG A 14 9.26 8.81 9.33
C ARG A 14 10.72 8.82 8.91
N HIS A 15 11.63 8.92 9.89
CA HIS A 15 13.08 8.98 9.66
C HIS A 15 13.62 7.74 8.93
N ASN A 16 13.15 6.55 9.26
CA ASN A 16 13.64 5.29 8.69
C ASN A 16 13.42 5.16 7.17
N LYS A 17 12.47 5.91 6.60
CA LYS A 17 12.18 5.91 5.17
C LYS A 17 13.12 6.83 4.36
N LEU A 18 13.73 7.85 4.97
CA LEU A 18 14.57 8.86 4.30
C LEU A 18 15.71 8.27 3.47
N ARG A 19 16.47 7.33 4.05
CA ARG A 19 17.65 6.74 3.41
C ARG A 19 17.31 5.97 2.15
N LYS A 20 16.15 5.32 2.12
CA LYS A 20 15.72 4.46 0.99
C LYS A 20 15.03 5.26 -0.12
N THR A 21 14.57 6.46 0.16
CA THR A 21 13.77 7.31 -0.72
C THR A 21 14.51 8.58 -1.13
N ILE A 22 14.13 9.73 -0.59
CA ILE A 22 14.57 11.07 -1.02
C ILE A 22 16.09 11.25 -1.00
N TYR A 23 16.82 10.63 -0.07
CA TYR A 23 18.28 10.69 -0.05
C TYR A 23 18.90 10.04 -1.29
N LYS A 24 18.36 8.92 -1.78
CA LYS A 24 18.80 8.30 -3.03
C LYS A 24 18.45 9.14 -4.25
N GLU A 25 17.25 9.75 -4.24
CA GLU A 25 16.80 10.61 -5.35
C GLU A 25 17.67 11.85 -5.49
N ILE A 26 18.09 12.48 -4.40
CA ILE A 26 19.05 13.62 -4.46
C ILE A 26 20.39 13.19 -5.08
N LYS A 27 20.90 12.01 -4.71
CA LYS A 27 22.13 11.48 -5.35
C LYS A 27 21.92 11.23 -6.85
N ARG A 28 20.76 10.68 -7.22
CA ARG A 28 20.39 10.44 -8.61
C ARG A 28 20.26 11.78 -9.38
N ALA A 29 19.66 12.79 -8.76
CA ALA A 29 19.53 14.13 -9.33
C ALA A 29 20.89 14.79 -9.58
N ILE A 30 21.83 14.70 -8.64
CA ILE A 30 23.22 15.19 -8.82
C ILE A 30 23.85 14.57 -10.08
N LYS A 31 23.70 13.25 -10.23
CA LYS A 31 24.21 12.52 -11.40
C LYS A 31 23.53 12.96 -12.71
N ARG A 32 22.19 13.08 -12.70
CA ARG A 32 21.40 13.51 -13.87
C ARG A 32 21.74 14.94 -14.33
N LEU A 33 22.04 15.83 -13.38
CA LEU A 33 22.44 17.20 -13.66
C LEU A 33 23.90 17.30 -14.17
N GLY A 34 24.62 16.18 -14.29
CA GLY A 34 25.99 16.15 -14.76
C GLY A 34 26.99 16.84 -13.82
N ILE A 35 26.61 17.02 -12.54
CA ILE A 35 27.50 17.66 -11.57
C ILE A 35 28.47 16.60 -11.03
N PRO A 36 29.79 16.80 -11.10
CA PRO A 36 30.75 15.82 -10.61
C PRO A 36 30.56 15.50 -9.12
N GLU A 37 30.41 14.21 -8.77
CA GLU A 37 30.27 13.78 -7.37
C GLU A 37 31.44 14.24 -6.48
N SER A 38 32.62 14.43 -7.05
CA SER A 38 33.80 14.96 -6.34
C SER A 38 33.59 16.36 -5.72
N LYS A 39 32.59 17.11 -6.22
CA LYS A 39 32.20 18.42 -5.66
C LYS A 39 31.32 18.29 -4.41
N PHE A 40 30.92 17.07 -4.04
CA PHE A 40 30.09 16.84 -2.87
C PHE A 40 30.84 16.05 -1.79
N LYS A 41 30.50 16.34 -0.53
CA LYS A 41 30.73 15.45 0.60
C LYS A 41 29.38 14.82 0.93
N ILE A 42 29.29 13.51 0.81
CA ILE A 42 28.05 12.75 1.02
C ILE A 42 28.29 11.80 2.19
N THR A 43 27.52 11.96 3.28
CA THR A 43 27.60 11.14 4.49
C THR A 43 26.27 10.41 4.73
N VAL A 44 26.33 9.28 5.41
CA VAL A 44 25.16 8.42 5.71
C VAL A 44 24.79 8.51 7.18
N SER A 45 25.73 8.82 8.05
CA SER A 45 25.54 9.01 9.48
C SER A 45 26.48 10.11 9.98
N PRO A 46 25.95 11.32 10.25
CA PRO A 46 24.62 11.80 9.88
C PRO A 46 24.34 11.79 8.38
N MET A 47 23.07 11.72 7.97
CA MET A 47 22.69 11.84 6.56
C MET A 47 22.79 13.31 6.13
N GLU A 48 23.81 13.62 5.31
CA GLU A 48 24.07 14.96 4.83
C GLU A 48 24.67 14.94 3.43
N VAL A 49 24.38 15.98 2.65
CA VAL A 49 24.96 16.21 1.35
C VAL A 49 25.49 17.65 1.29
N THR A 50 26.79 17.84 1.40
CA THR A 50 27.44 19.15 1.38
C THR A 50 28.06 19.43 0.01
N TYR A 51 27.72 20.56 -0.60
CA TYR A 51 28.37 21.06 -1.81
C TYR A 51 29.64 21.81 -1.44
N LYS A 52 30.81 21.20 -1.68
CA LYS A 52 32.11 21.69 -1.23
C LYS A 52 32.46 23.12 -1.66
N PRO A 53 32.13 23.60 -2.90
CA PRO A 53 32.55 24.92 -3.34
C PRO A 53 32.03 26.09 -2.50
N ASN A 54 30.85 25.97 -1.90
CA ASN A 54 30.27 27.01 -1.05
C ASN A 54 29.84 26.52 0.32
N GLY A 55 30.00 25.22 0.62
CA GLY A 55 29.65 24.63 1.89
C GLY A 55 28.13 24.50 2.16
N ASN A 56 27.26 24.72 1.18
CA ASN A 56 25.82 24.54 1.34
C ASN A 56 25.50 23.08 1.62
N THR A 57 24.73 22.82 2.67
CA THR A 57 24.44 21.46 3.14
C THR A 57 22.94 21.16 3.09
N ILE A 58 22.60 19.97 2.61
CA ILE A 58 21.27 19.39 2.70
C ILE A 58 21.28 18.43 3.89
N TYR A 59 20.45 18.71 4.88
CA TYR A 59 20.22 17.88 6.06
C TYR A 59 18.98 17.02 5.86
N PHE A 60 18.95 15.83 6.47
CA PHE A 60 17.82 14.91 6.38
C PHE A 60 17.33 14.52 7.78
N THR A 61 16.05 14.73 8.06
CA THR A 61 15.47 14.36 9.34
C THR A 61 14.06 13.77 9.19
N GLY A 62 13.66 12.95 10.16
CA GLY A 62 12.25 12.57 10.37
C GLY A 62 11.53 13.58 11.24
N SER A 63 10.21 13.50 11.25
CA SER A 63 9.33 14.16 12.21
C SER A 63 8.61 13.09 13.06
N ASP A 64 9.37 12.06 13.47
CA ASP A 64 8.87 11.01 14.38
C ASP A 64 8.56 11.60 15.77
N SER A 65 9.33 12.63 16.16
CA SER A 65 9.00 13.53 17.27
C SER A 65 9.24 14.99 16.89
N ILE A 66 8.46 15.91 17.43
CA ILE A 66 8.60 17.37 17.20
C ILE A 66 9.99 17.87 17.63
N ASP A 67 10.60 17.21 18.59
CA ASP A 67 11.92 17.58 19.10
C ASP A 67 13.06 17.23 18.13
N ASP A 68 12.89 16.23 17.28
CA ASP A 68 13.90 15.85 16.29
C ASP A 68 14.16 16.97 15.26
N THR A 69 13.14 17.75 14.92
CA THR A 69 13.26 18.87 13.98
C THR A 69 13.90 20.10 14.60
N LYS A 70 13.75 20.29 15.91
CA LYS A 70 14.33 21.44 16.65
C LYS A 70 15.84 21.35 16.83
N GLY A 71 16.41 20.16 16.71
CA GLY A 71 17.85 19.91 16.87
C GLY A 71 18.68 20.21 15.62
N ILE A 72 18.06 20.51 14.45
CA ILE A 72 18.81 20.80 13.25
C ILE A 72 19.19 22.28 13.21
N ILE A 73 20.44 22.53 13.47
CA ILE A 73 21.06 23.86 13.40
C ILE A 73 22.28 23.75 12.49
N ASP A 74 22.37 24.62 11.49
CA ASP A 74 23.62 24.85 10.80
C ASP A 74 24.33 26.01 11.50
N GLU A 75 25.46 25.71 12.11
CA GLU A 75 26.25 26.73 12.86
C GLU A 75 26.83 27.83 11.96
N SER A 76 26.94 27.56 10.67
CA SER A 76 27.61 28.46 9.72
C SER A 76 26.63 29.19 8.79
N LYS A 77 25.40 28.67 8.59
CA LYS A 77 24.46 29.17 7.59
C LYS A 77 23.03 29.04 8.02
N LEU A 78 22.20 29.95 7.54
CA LEU A 78 20.75 29.85 7.74
C LEU A 78 20.15 28.76 6.85
N ILE A 79 19.23 27.98 7.38
CA ILE A 79 18.39 27.06 6.62
C ILE A 79 17.29 27.90 5.96
N LYS A 80 17.37 28.06 4.64
CA LYS A 80 16.42 28.87 3.87
C LYS A 80 15.47 28.05 3.00
N LEU A 81 15.73 26.76 2.83
CA LEU A 81 14.88 25.87 2.06
C LEU A 81 14.50 24.66 2.93
N VAL A 82 13.21 24.47 3.09
CA VAL A 82 12.63 23.30 3.80
C VAL A 82 11.78 22.51 2.82
N LEU A 83 12.14 21.25 2.58
CA LEU A 83 11.40 20.35 1.73
C LEU A 83 10.73 19.28 2.58
N LEU A 84 9.40 19.22 2.53
CA LEU A 84 8.62 18.15 3.15
C LEU A 84 8.20 17.15 2.07
N ASP A 85 8.67 15.91 2.21
CA ASP A 85 8.37 14.82 1.28
C ASP A 85 7.22 13.95 1.81
N GLU A 86 6.33 13.53 0.92
CA GLU A 86 5.12 12.75 1.23
C GLU A 86 4.24 13.41 2.30
N VAL A 87 3.85 14.66 2.05
CA VAL A 87 3.08 15.48 3.03
C VAL A 87 1.79 14.81 3.49
N SER A 88 1.18 13.95 2.68
CA SER A 88 0.02 13.13 3.08
C SER A 88 0.27 12.29 4.34
N GLU A 89 1.51 11.82 4.57
CA GLU A 89 1.85 11.02 5.76
C GLU A 89 1.68 11.83 7.07
N PHE A 90 1.85 13.14 7.03
CA PHE A 90 1.66 14.01 8.21
C PHE A 90 0.18 14.09 8.63
N PHE A 91 -0.74 13.88 7.70
CA PHE A 91 -2.18 13.88 7.97
C PHE A 91 -2.75 12.51 8.32
N THR A 92 -2.07 11.44 7.97
CA THR A 92 -2.49 10.06 8.31
C THR A 92 -1.86 9.55 9.59
N ASP A 93 -0.56 9.81 9.78
CA ASP A 93 0.27 9.28 10.85
C ASP A 93 0.73 10.35 11.86
N GLY A 94 0.34 11.62 11.68
CA GLY A 94 0.78 12.76 12.46
C GLY A 94 -0.34 13.68 12.94
N GLU A 95 0.04 14.87 13.39
CA GLU A 95 -0.88 15.91 13.88
C GLU A 95 -1.41 16.81 12.74
N GLY A 96 -1.12 16.46 11.48
CA GLY A 96 -1.61 17.15 10.30
C GLY A 96 -1.11 18.60 10.18
N GLU A 97 -2.07 19.52 10.00
CA GLU A 97 -1.78 20.94 9.79
C GLU A 97 -0.98 21.57 10.95
N ASP A 98 -1.24 21.16 12.18
CA ASP A 98 -0.56 21.69 13.38
C ASP A 98 0.92 21.32 13.37
N GLU A 99 1.26 20.08 12.97
CA GLU A 99 2.63 19.64 12.83
C GLU A 99 3.37 20.42 11.74
N LEU A 100 2.73 20.63 10.58
CA LEU A 100 3.32 21.43 9.49
C LEU A 100 3.57 22.88 9.90
N GLN A 101 2.68 23.48 10.69
CA GLN A 101 2.84 24.83 11.23
C GLN A 101 4.00 24.89 12.24
N ASN A 102 4.13 23.89 13.11
CA ASN A 102 5.23 23.81 14.07
C ASN A 102 6.59 23.69 13.38
N ILE A 103 6.68 22.86 12.33
CA ILE A 103 7.88 22.74 11.49
C ILE A 103 8.19 24.09 10.84
N ALA A 104 7.22 24.75 10.22
CA ALA A 104 7.37 26.05 9.61
C ALA A 104 7.89 27.07 10.61
N ALA A 105 7.28 27.18 11.80
CA ALA A 105 7.69 28.10 12.85
C ALA A 105 9.12 27.86 13.34
N THR A 106 9.56 26.59 13.36
CA THR A 106 10.91 26.23 13.76
C THR A 106 11.97 26.81 12.82
N PHE A 107 11.75 26.71 11.52
CA PHE A 107 12.76 27.11 10.52
C PHE A 107 12.61 28.57 10.02
N ILE A 108 11.40 29.16 10.10
CA ILE A 108 11.21 30.58 9.76
C ILE A 108 11.89 31.50 10.77
N ARG A 109 12.05 31.06 12.03
CA ARG A 109 12.61 31.88 13.09
C ARG A 109 14.01 32.38 12.73
N GLY A 110 14.19 33.70 12.70
CA GLY A 110 15.47 34.33 12.35
C GLY A 110 15.74 34.49 10.86
N ASN A 111 14.84 34.01 9.98
CA ASN A 111 14.93 34.19 8.53
C ASN A 111 14.08 35.38 8.11
N ALA A 112 14.70 36.54 7.84
CA ALA A 112 14.00 37.74 7.43
C ALA A 112 13.60 37.74 5.95
N GLU A 113 14.42 37.11 5.07
CA GLU A 113 14.21 37.11 3.61
C GLU A 113 14.66 35.80 2.96
N GLY A 114 14.00 35.41 1.86
CA GLY A 114 14.40 34.29 1.00
C GLY A 114 14.16 32.89 1.57
N PHE A 115 13.29 32.78 2.61
CA PHE A 115 12.88 31.48 3.15
C PHE A 115 11.78 30.86 2.26
N GLN A 116 11.92 29.56 1.93
CA GLN A 116 10.96 28.81 1.15
C GLN A 116 10.66 27.45 1.77
N MET A 117 9.40 27.06 1.70
CA MET A 117 8.96 25.70 2.01
C MET A 117 8.38 25.02 0.77
N LEU A 118 8.83 23.81 0.50
CA LEU A 118 8.32 22.96 -0.57
C LEU A 118 7.54 21.79 0.06
N TYR A 119 6.31 21.60 -0.36
CA TYR A 119 5.43 20.54 0.08
C TYR A 119 5.17 19.59 -1.08
N LEU A 120 5.66 18.35 -0.98
CA LEU A 120 5.55 17.34 -2.03
C LEU A 120 4.63 16.21 -1.58
N PHE A 121 3.64 15.88 -2.39
CA PHE A 121 2.79 14.72 -2.16
C PHE A 121 2.05 14.29 -3.42
N ASN A 122 1.65 13.04 -3.46
CA ASN A 122 0.71 12.53 -4.45
C ASN A 122 -0.72 12.67 -3.90
N PRO A 123 -1.66 13.27 -4.66
CA PRO A 123 -3.04 13.39 -4.23
C PRO A 123 -3.68 12.03 -3.93
N PRO A 124 -4.40 11.89 -2.81
CA PRO A 124 -5.19 10.69 -2.54
C PRO A 124 -6.40 10.60 -3.48
N LYS A 125 -7.05 9.43 -3.55
CA LYS A 125 -8.29 9.25 -4.34
C LYS A 125 -9.40 10.18 -3.85
N ASN A 126 -9.54 10.28 -2.54
CA ASN A 126 -10.61 11.05 -1.89
C ASN A 126 -10.31 12.56 -1.94
N PRO A 127 -11.11 13.38 -2.65
CA PRO A 127 -10.94 14.83 -2.69
C PRO A 127 -11.19 15.52 -1.34
N ASN A 128 -11.87 14.83 -0.40
CA ASN A 128 -12.13 15.34 0.95
C ASN A 128 -11.07 14.93 1.97
N ALA A 129 -10.02 14.23 1.54
CA ALA A 129 -8.93 13.85 2.43
C ALA A 129 -8.32 15.08 3.13
N PRO A 130 -7.86 14.97 4.39
CA PRO A 130 -7.37 16.10 5.17
C PRO A 130 -6.27 16.91 4.46
N VAL A 131 -5.34 16.24 3.75
CA VAL A 131 -4.28 16.93 2.97
C VAL A 131 -4.87 17.76 1.82
N MET A 132 -5.94 17.31 1.17
CA MET A 132 -6.59 18.06 0.09
C MET A 132 -7.37 19.28 0.63
N THR A 133 -8.02 19.12 1.78
CA THR A 133 -8.66 20.23 2.49
C THR A 133 -7.64 21.29 2.90
N TRP A 134 -6.50 20.87 3.41
CA TRP A 134 -5.37 21.75 3.72
C TRP A 134 -4.83 22.44 2.44
N LEU A 135 -4.59 21.70 1.35
CA LEU A 135 -4.16 22.27 0.08
C LEU A 135 -5.11 23.36 -0.41
N ALA A 136 -6.42 23.12 -0.34
CA ALA A 136 -7.43 24.11 -0.74
C ALA A 136 -7.38 25.39 0.11
N LYS A 137 -6.98 25.32 1.39
CA LYS A 137 -6.72 26.49 2.23
C LYS A 137 -5.42 27.19 1.79
N MET A 138 -4.35 26.41 1.56
CA MET A 138 -3.05 26.96 1.15
C MET A 138 -3.13 27.69 -0.18
N GLN A 139 -3.85 27.19 -1.16
CA GLN A 139 -4.05 27.82 -2.47
C GLN A 139 -4.71 29.21 -2.41
N LYS A 140 -5.41 29.54 -1.32
CA LYS A 140 -6.01 30.86 -1.12
C LYS A 140 -5.02 31.91 -0.61
N ARG A 141 -3.82 31.50 -0.22
CA ARG A 141 -2.79 32.39 0.31
C ARG A 141 -2.01 33.03 -0.84
N PRO A 142 -1.73 34.35 -0.78
CA PRO A 142 -1.01 35.05 -1.84
C PRO A 142 0.49 34.69 -1.92
N ASP A 143 1.05 34.10 -0.87
CA ASP A 143 2.44 33.68 -0.74
C ASP A 143 2.67 32.21 -1.12
N VAL A 144 1.65 31.53 -1.66
CA VAL A 144 1.72 30.11 -2.04
C VAL A 144 1.58 29.95 -3.54
N LEU A 145 2.55 29.24 -4.14
CA LEU A 145 2.49 28.78 -5.52
C LEU A 145 2.15 27.27 -5.53
N HIS A 146 1.03 26.90 -6.13
CA HIS A 146 0.68 25.51 -6.39
C HIS A 146 1.13 25.12 -7.79
N VAL A 147 1.90 24.03 -7.87
CA VAL A 147 2.36 23.44 -9.13
C VAL A 147 1.89 22.00 -9.17
N HIS A 148 1.16 21.63 -10.21
CA HIS A 148 0.78 20.26 -10.50
C HIS A 148 1.69 19.70 -11.60
N VAL A 149 2.23 18.50 -11.38
CA VAL A 149 3.13 17.82 -12.31
C VAL A 149 2.68 16.38 -12.45
N ASP A 150 2.64 15.87 -13.68
CA ASP A 150 2.36 14.47 -13.94
C ASP A 150 3.45 13.82 -14.83
N TYR A 151 3.30 12.52 -15.14
CA TYR A 151 4.32 11.77 -15.89
C TYR A 151 4.61 12.35 -17.28
N ARG A 152 3.70 13.13 -17.86
CA ARG A 152 3.87 13.75 -19.19
C ARG A 152 4.79 14.95 -19.16
N ASP A 153 4.98 15.55 -17.99
CA ASP A 153 5.89 16.68 -17.77
C ASP A 153 7.35 16.21 -17.57
N VAL A 154 7.55 14.89 -17.42
CA VAL A 154 8.88 14.31 -17.16
C VAL A 154 9.44 13.67 -18.43
N PRO A 155 10.69 13.97 -18.82
CA PRO A 155 11.32 13.35 -19.99
C PRO A 155 11.28 11.82 -19.93
N VAL A 156 10.90 11.17 -21.03
CA VAL A 156 10.83 9.69 -21.12
C VAL A 156 12.17 9.03 -20.77
N SER A 157 13.30 9.68 -21.06
CA SER A 157 14.64 9.20 -20.69
C SER A 157 14.85 9.14 -19.17
N TRP A 158 14.07 9.87 -18.39
CA TRP A 158 14.12 9.87 -16.93
C TRP A 158 13.16 8.83 -16.33
N LEU A 159 11.97 8.67 -16.92
CA LEU A 159 10.96 7.70 -16.50
C LEU A 159 11.31 6.27 -16.95
N GLY A 160 11.82 6.15 -18.18
CA GLY A 160 11.96 4.86 -18.86
C GLY A 160 10.74 4.51 -19.72
N ALA A 161 10.99 4.00 -20.92
CA ALA A 161 9.94 3.69 -21.89
C ALA A 161 8.91 2.69 -21.36
N LYS A 162 9.34 1.67 -20.61
CA LYS A 162 8.43 0.67 -20.02
C LYS A 162 7.45 1.25 -19.01
N LEU A 163 7.87 2.28 -18.27
CA LEU A 163 6.98 2.94 -17.31
C LEU A 163 5.89 3.72 -18.02
N VAL A 164 6.25 4.41 -19.11
CA VAL A 164 5.28 5.12 -19.96
C VAL A 164 4.32 4.14 -20.65
N GLU A 165 4.82 3.02 -21.18
CA GLU A 165 3.99 1.95 -21.73
C GLU A 165 2.99 1.42 -20.72
N ALA A 166 3.41 1.19 -19.49
CA ALA A 166 2.53 0.75 -18.42
C ALA A 166 1.42 1.78 -18.08
N ALA A 167 1.74 3.09 -18.15
CA ALA A 167 0.74 4.15 -17.99
C ALA A 167 -0.32 4.09 -19.09
N GLU A 168 0.10 3.92 -20.36
CA GLU A 168 -0.81 3.86 -21.49
C GLU A 168 -1.67 2.56 -21.49
N ILE A 169 -1.09 1.44 -21.03
CA ILE A 169 -1.86 0.20 -20.84
C ILE A 169 -2.94 0.42 -19.77
N LEU A 170 -2.60 0.99 -18.61
CA LEU A 170 -3.58 1.24 -17.57
C LEU A 170 -4.67 2.20 -18.04
N LYS A 171 -4.34 3.21 -18.84
CA LYS A 171 -5.31 4.13 -19.43
C LYS A 171 -6.39 3.41 -20.24
N THR A 172 -6.04 2.35 -20.97
CA THR A 172 -6.99 1.58 -21.77
C THR A 172 -7.80 0.58 -20.95
N ILE A 173 -7.26 0.09 -19.82
CA ILE A 173 -7.92 -0.91 -18.97
C ILE A 173 -8.82 -0.22 -17.93
N ASP A 174 -8.30 0.81 -17.27
CA ASP A 174 -8.99 1.57 -16.21
C ASP A 174 -8.54 3.03 -16.25
N GLU A 175 -9.23 3.84 -17.08
CA GLU A 175 -8.94 5.28 -17.22
C GLU A 175 -9.06 6.01 -15.89
N ARG A 176 -9.99 5.60 -15.03
CA ARG A 176 -10.20 6.22 -13.71
C ARG A 176 -8.98 6.02 -12.81
N GLN A 177 -8.49 4.79 -12.72
CA GLN A 177 -7.28 4.48 -11.95
C GLN A 177 -6.05 5.16 -12.56
N TRP A 178 -5.95 5.23 -13.89
CA TRP A 178 -4.89 5.96 -14.59
C TRP A 178 -4.90 7.45 -14.25
N ARG A 179 -6.05 8.09 -14.20
CA ARG A 179 -6.17 9.51 -13.81
C ARG A 179 -5.63 9.76 -12.40
N TRP A 180 -5.85 8.85 -11.48
CA TRP A 180 -5.32 8.99 -10.14
C TRP A 180 -3.81 8.70 -10.06
N LEU A 181 -3.35 7.54 -10.54
CA LEU A 181 -1.96 7.09 -10.38
C LEU A 181 -0.97 7.88 -11.22
N TRP A 182 -1.38 8.27 -12.43
CA TRP A 182 -0.46 8.84 -13.41
C TRP A 182 -0.66 10.33 -13.64
N LEU A 183 -1.89 10.83 -13.50
CA LEU A 183 -2.16 12.25 -13.58
C LEU A 183 -2.23 12.94 -12.22
N GLY A 184 -2.15 12.21 -11.10
CA GLY A 184 -2.23 12.79 -9.76
C GLY A 184 -3.56 13.51 -9.49
N LEU A 185 -4.67 13.01 -10.03
CA LEU A 185 -6.00 13.61 -9.89
C LEU A 185 -6.81 12.85 -8.84
N CYS A 186 -7.50 13.56 -7.96
CA CYS A 186 -8.53 12.93 -7.13
C CYS A 186 -9.67 12.42 -7.99
N ILE A 187 -10.06 11.17 -7.80
CA ILE A 187 -11.09 10.49 -8.60
C ILE A 187 -12.36 10.18 -7.83
N GLY A 188 -12.42 10.56 -6.55
CA GLY A 188 -13.45 10.16 -5.60
C GLY A 188 -13.24 8.75 -5.08
N VAL A 189 -14.01 8.40 -4.07
CA VAL A 189 -14.05 7.06 -3.47
C VAL A 189 -15.43 6.49 -3.76
N ASP A 190 -15.48 5.32 -4.38
CA ASP A 190 -16.74 4.61 -4.54
C ASP A 190 -17.22 4.08 -3.20
N GLU A 191 -18.53 3.96 -3.03
CA GLU A 191 -19.09 3.29 -1.87
C GLU A 191 -18.64 1.82 -1.88
N VAL A 192 -18.76 1.15 -3.04
CA VAL A 192 -18.27 -0.25 -3.21
C VAL A 192 -16.75 -0.26 -3.38
N ILE A 193 -16.09 -0.99 -2.51
CA ILE A 193 -14.62 -1.03 -2.44
C ILE A 193 -14.00 -1.67 -3.68
N TYR A 194 -14.60 -2.76 -4.17
CA TYR A 194 -14.10 -3.50 -5.33
C TYR A 194 -14.93 -3.25 -6.59
N TYR A 195 -15.19 -1.98 -6.92
CA TYR A 195 -15.99 -1.55 -8.07
C TYR A 195 -15.53 -2.11 -9.42
N MET A 196 -14.24 -2.53 -9.53
CA MET A 196 -13.67 -3.15 -10.71
C MET A 196 -14.00 -4.64 -10.85
N PHE A 197 -14.53 -5.27 -9.79
CA PHE A 197 -14.93 -6.68 -9.84
C PHE A 197 -16.17 -6.86 -10.72
N GLY A 198 -16.16 -7.85 -11.59
CA GLY A 198 -17.27 -8.14 -12.49
C GLY A 198 -17.15 -9.52 -13.13
N GLY A 199 -18.00 -9.78 -14.13
CA GLY A 199 -18.07 -11.08 -14.81
C GLY A 199 -16.73 -11.55 -15.40
N GLN A 200 -15.84 -10.64 -15.76
CA GLN A 200 -14.50 -10.94 -16.27
C GLN A 200 -13.59 -11.59 -15.21
N ASN A 201 -13.88 -11.37 -13.93
CA ASN A 201 -13.13 -11.97 -12.82
C ASN A 201 -13.71 -13.32 -12.38
N ILE A 202 -14.91 -13.69 -12.88
CA ILE A 202 -15.63 -14.91 -12.47
C ILE A 202 -15.46 -15.98 -13.53
N HIS A 203 -14.56 -16.93 -13.30
CA HIS A 203 -14.36 -18.05 -14.21
C HIS A 203 -13.66 -19.21 -13.52
N ARG A 204 -13.94 -20.41 -14.00
CA ARG A 204 -13.26 -21.63 -13.54
C ARG A 204 -11.88 -21.73 -14.18
N THR A 205 -10.87 -22.11 -13.38
CA THR A 205 -9.54 -22.41 -13.92
C THR A 205 -9.56 -23.70 -14.77
N GLU A 206 -8.74 -23.74 -15.80
CA GLU A 206 -8.48 -24.93 -16.60
C GLU A 206 -7.29 -25.76 -16.08
N GLU A 207 -6.50 -25.16 -15.18
CA GLU A 207 -5.32 -25.82 -14.59
C GLU A 207 -5.73 -26.99 -13.70
N LYS A 208 -4.95 -28.07 -13.77
CA LYS A 208 -5.15 -29.30 -13.01
C LYS A 208 -4.13 -29.47 -11.89
N ALA A 209 -3.12 -28.63 -11.86
CA ALA A 209 -2.09 -28.67 -10.83
C ALA A 209 -1.61 -27.25 -10.50
N PHE A 210 -1.39 -27.01 -9.22
CA PHE A 210 -0.79 -25.78 -8.75
C PHE A 210 0.42 -26.08 -7.87
N PRO A 211 1.56 -25.41 -8.09
CA PRO A 211 2.73 -25.57 -7.20
C PRO A 211 2.46 -25.06 -5.79
N ILE A 212 1.52 -24.10 -5.67
CA ILE A 212 1.12 -23.46 -4.42
C ILE A 212 -0.37 -23.16 -4.49
N ILE A 213 -1.09 -23.56 -3.44
CA ILE A 213 -2.42 -23.05 -3.14
C ILE A 213 -2.33 -22.22 -1.86
N GLY A 214 -2.80 -20.98 -1.92
CA GLY A 214 -3.01 -20.12 -0.75
C GLY A 214 -4.42 -20.26 -0.23
N ILE A 215 -4.58 -20.23 1.09
CA ILE A 215 -5.88 -20.22 1.77
C ILE A 215 -5.90 -19.09 2.77
N GLY A 216 -6.86 -18.19 2.63
CA GLY A 216 -7.16 -17.19 3.65
C GLY A 216 -8.27 -17.72 4.56
N VAL A 217 -8.12 -17.53 5.87
CA VAL A 217 -9.05 -17.99 6.88
C VAL A 217 -9.50 -16.80 7.73
N ASP A 218 -10.78 -16.46 7.62
CA ASP A 218 -11.43 -15.57 8.56
C ASP A 218 -12.30 -16.38 9.53
N TYR A 219 -12.10 -16.18 10.84
CA TYR A 219 -12.74 -16.98 11.89
C TYR A 219 -13.63 -16.14 12.79
N GLY A 220 -14.93 -16.37 12.68
CA GLY A 220 -15.93 -15.77 13.55
C GLY A 220 -16.59 -16.80 14.47
N GLN A 221 -16.47 -16.63 15.79
CA GLN A 221 -17.17 -17.54 16.74
C GLN A 221 -18.70 -17.43 16.69
N GLN A 222 -19.21 -16.20 16.53
CA GLN A 222 -20.65 -15.91 16.43
C GLN A 222 -21.04 -15.49 15.02
N ASN A 223 -20.10 -15.05 14.23
CA ASN A 223 -20.25 -14.63 12.84
C ASN A 223 -19.85 -15.77 11.90
N ALA A 224 -19.73 -15.49 10.63
CA ALA A 224 -19.30 -16.50 9.68
C ALA A 224 -17.80 -16.84 9.84
N THR A 225 -17.50 -18.12 9.59
CA THR A 225 -16.12 -18.60 9.36
C THR A 225 -16.02 -18.98 7.90
N THR A 226 -14.98 -18.51 7.23
CA THR A 226 -14.74 -18.79 5.82
C THR A 226 -13.30 -19.18 5.52
N TYR A 227 -13.13 -20.06 4.55
CA TYR A 227 -11.86 -20.41 3.92
C TYR A 227 -11.96 -20.07 2.44
N GLN A 228 -11.05 -19.24 1.97
CA GLN A 228 -11.00 -18.83 0.57
C GLN A 228 -9.69 -19.36 -0.04
N ALA A 229 -9.81 -20.20 -1.07
CA ALA A 229 -8.66 -20.82 -1.70
C ALA A 229 -8.38 -20.22 -3.09
N ALA A 230 -7.11 -19.96 -3.38
CA ALA A 230 -6.65 -19.61 -4.72
C ALA A 230 -5.29 -20.26 -5.05
N GLY A 231 -5.16 -20.74 -6.28
CA GLY A 231 -3.93 -21.32 -6.82
C GLY A 231 -3.05 -20.27 -7.49
N LEU A 232 -1.74 -20.32 -7.25
CA LEU A 232 -0.76 -19.52 -7.98
C LEU A 232 -0.54 -20.10 -9.38
N ASN A 233 -1.18 -19.52 -10.38
CA ASN A 233 -1.03 -19.90 -11.77
C ASN A 233 0.22 -19.22 -12.36
N THR A 234 1.30 -19.97 -12.45
CA THR A 234 2.57 -19.47 -12.97
C THR A 234 2.60 -19.34 -14.50
N ASN A 235 1.70 -20.03 -15.20
CA ASN A 235 1.56 -19.95 -16.66
C ASN A 235 0.84 -18.69 -17.09
N ARG A 236 -0.23 -18.33 -16.35
CA ARG A 236 -1.06 -17.15 -16.62
C ARG A 236 -0.69 -15.95 -15.74
N HIS A 237 0.31 -16.10 -14.86
CA HIS A 237 0.83 -15.04 -13.99
C HIS A 237 -0.24 -14.39 -13.08
N ARG A 238 -1.13 -15.21 -12.48
CA ARG A 238 -2.25 -14.72 -11.67
C ARG A 238 -2.60 -15.67 -10.52
N LEU A 239 -3.52 -15.25 -9.68
CA LEU A 239 -4.18 -16.07 -8.68
C LEU A 239 -5.54 -16.54 -9.24
N ASP A 240 -5.72 -17.82 -9.41
CA ASP A 240 -6.98 -18.43 -9.81
C ASP A 240 -7.75 -18.85 -8.55
N GLY A 241 -8.93 -18.26 -8.30
CA GLY A 241 -9.85 -18.72 -7.27
C GLY A 241 -10.28 -20.17 -7.53
N LEU A 242 -10.34 -21.00 -6.49
CA LEU A 242 -10.56 -22.44 -6.61
C LEU A 242 -11.82 -22.92 -5.90
N ALA A 243 -11.97 -22.57 -4.63
CA ALA A 243 -13.07 -23.02 -3.79
C ALA A 243 -13.25 -22.10 -2.57
N GLU A 244 -14.44 -22.18 -1.97
CA GLU A 244 -14.73 -21.57 -0.68
C GLU A 244 -15.37 -22.56 0.28
N TYR A 245 -15.07 -22.39 1.54
CA TYR A 245 -15.87 -22.89 2.65
C TYR A 245 -16.49 -21.70 3.36
N TYR A 246 -17.79 -21.80 3.66
CA TYR A 246 -18.50 -20.76 4.40
C TYR A 246 -19.48 -21.40 5.38
N HIS A 247 -19.42 -20.99 6.64
CA HIS A 247 -20.38 -21.40 7.68
C HIS A 247 -20.66 -20.23 8.60
N SER A 248 -21.94 -19.85 8.68
CA SER A 248 -22.44 -18.85 9.63
C SER A 248 -23.26 -19.55 10.69
N GLY A 249 -22.81 -19.52 11.94
CA GLY A 249 -23.55 -20.07 13.07
C GLY A 249 -24.88 -19.35 13.31
N ARG A 250 -24.98 -18.07 12.95
CA ARG A 250 -26.19 -17.26 13.02
C ARG A 250 -27.22 -17.74 12.02
N ASP A 251 -26.85 -18.00 10.78
CA ASP A 251 -27.78 -18.34 9.70
C ASP A 251 -28.21 -19.81 9.77
N THR A 252 -27.29 -20.67 10.19
CA THR A 252 -27.58 -22.12 10.34
C THR A 252 -28.20 -22.49 11.68
N GLY A 253 -28.18 -21.59 12.67
CA GLY A 253 -28.59 -21.86 14.04
C GLY A 253 -27.68 -22.85 14.79
N THR A 254 -26.53 -23.20 14.23
CA THR A 254 -25.58 -24.19 14.78
C THR A 254 -24.17 -23.60 14.87
N GLN A 255 -23.69 -23.47 16.11
CA GLN A 255 -22.28 -23.06 16.33
C GLN A 255 -21.36 -24.28 16.24
N LYS A 256 -20.22 -24.12 15.63
CA LYS A 256 -19.13 -25.12 15.57
C LYS A 256 -17.99 -24.75 16.51
N SER A 257 -17.40 -25.75 17.13
CA SER A 257 -16.18 -25.61 17.89
C SER A 257 -14.98 -25.48 16.98
N PRO A 258 -13.82 -24.93 17.46
CA PRO A 258 -12.58 -24.89 16.68
C PRO A 258 -12.15 -26.25 16.12
N SER A 259 -12.38 -27.34 16.87
CA SER A 259 -12.04 -28.69 16.40
C SER A 259 -12.97 -29.21 15.29
N GLU A 260 -14.22 -28.77 15.24
CA GLU A 260 -15.12 -29.08 14.12
C GLU A 260 -14.75 -28.29 12.88
N TYR A 261 -14.43 -27.00 13.01
CA TYR A 261 -13.89 -26.23 11.90
C TYR A 261 -12.57 -26.79 11.37
N ALA A 262 -11.68 -27.29 12.25
CA ALA A 262 -10.45 -27.94 11.81
C ALA A 262 -10.69 -29.23 11.01
N LYS A 263 -11.73 -30.01 11.34
CA LYS A 263 -12.15 -31.16 10.53
C LYS A 263 -12.67 -30.74 9.15
N ASP A 264 -13.49 -29.68 9.12
CA ASP A 264 -13.99 -29.13 7.87
C ASP A 264 -12.82 -28.58 7.02
N PHE A 265 -11.81 -27.99 7.67
CA PHE A 265 -10.60 -27.50 6.99
C PHE A 265 -9.82 -28.66 6.35
N VAL A 266 -9.66 -29.81 7.02
CA VAL A 266 -9.02 -31.00 6.44
C VAL A 266 -9.82 -31.47 5.24
N ALA A 267 -11.14 -31.63 5.35
CA ALA A 267 -11.98 -32.05 4.22
C ALA A 267 -11.85 -31.07 3.02
N PHE A 268 -11.80 -29.77 3.30
CA PHE A 268 -11.61 -28.73 2.28
C PHE A 268 -10.24 -28.83 1.58
N THR A 269 -9.17 -29.07 2.35
CA THR A 269 -7.81 -29.22 1.77
C THR A 269 -7.62 -30.56 1.08
N ASP A 270 -8.27 -31.65 1.53
CA ASP A 270 -8.27 -32.96 0.87
C ASP A 270 -8.88 -32.85 -0.54
N GLU A 271 -10.04 -32.19 -0.67
CA GLU A 271 -10.69 -31.95 -1.96
C GLU A 271 -9.79 -31.14 -2.91
N LEU A 272 -9.14 -30.10 -2.39
CA LEU A 272 -8.19 -29.28 -3.17
C LEU A 272 -6.94 -30.09 -3.58
N HIS A 273 -6.42 -30.94 -2.70
CA HIS A 273 -5.29 -31.82 -2.98
C HIS A 273 -5.60 -32.79 -4.12
N GLU A 274 -6.74 -33.48 -4.02
CA GLU A 274 -7.20 -34.42 -5.02
C GLU A 274 -7.50 -33.76 -6.38
N THR A 275 -8.15 -32.58 -6.36
CA THR A 275 -8.58 -31.89 -7.58
C THR A 275 -7.40 -31.27 -8.32
N TYR A 276 -6.45 -30.68 -7.61
CA TYR A 276 -5.40 -29.83 -8.18
C TYR A 276 -3.97 -30.35 -7.95
N SER A 277 -3.81 -31.58 -7.50
CA SER A 277 -2.51 -32.22 -7.28
C SER A 277 -1.52 -31.31 -6.51
N CYS A 278 -2.02 -30.53 -5.55
CA CYS A 278 -1.22 -29.61 -4.75
C CYS A 278 -0.78 -30.28 -3.46
N SER A 279 0.52 -30.32 -3.19
CA SER A 279 1.10 -30.90 -1.98
C SER A 279 1.53 -29.88 -0.94
N THR A 280 1.31 -28.58 -1.18
CA THR A 280 1.71 -27.51 -0.22
C THR A 280 0.68 -26.39 -0.19
N PHE A 281 0.03 -26.24 0.96
CA PHE A 281 -0.94 -25.19 1.23
C PHE A 281 -0.32 -24.11 2.12
N TYR A 282 -0.37 -22.85 1.66
CA TYR A 282 0.01 -21.66 2.46
C TYR A 282 -1.25 -21.07 3.07
N VAL A 283 -1.40 -21.19 4.38
CA VAL A 283 -2.60 -20.77 5.10
C VAL A 283 -2.33 -19.52 5.90
N TYR A 284 -3.16 -18.50 5.70
CA TYR A 284 -3.08 -17.21 6.38
C TYR A 284 -4.35 -17.00 7.20
N ILE A 285 -4.19 -16.97 8.52
CA ILE A 285 -5.30 -16.90 9.49
C ILE A 285 -5.16 -15.66 10.36
N ASP A 286 -6.29 -15.06 10.74
CA ASP A 286 -6.29 -13.94 11.67
C ASP A 286 -5.48 -14.28 12.95
N PRO A 287 -4.54 -13.43 13.37
CA PRO A 287 -3.74 -13.67 14.58
C PRO A 287 -4.55 -13.85 15.87
N SER A 288 -5.80 -13.36 15.91
CA SER A 288 -6.69 -13.55 17.05
C SER A 288 -7.28 -14.97 17.13
N ALA A 289 -7.29 -15.73 16.02
CA ALA A 289 -7.87 -17.07 15.91
C ALA A 289 -6.94 -18.20 16.39
N LYS A 290 -6.15 -17.98 17.44
CA LYS A 290 -5.14 -18.93 17.93
C LYS A 290 -5.69 -20.33 18.24
N GLY A 291 -6.89 -20.41 18.80
CA GLY A 291 -7.53 -21.70 19.10
C GLY A 291 -7.79 -22.54 17.86
N LEU A 292 -8.33 -21.93 16.80
CA LEU A 292 -8.55 -22.61 15.52
C LEU A 292 -7.20 -22.96 14.83
N ALA A 293 -6.22 -22.06 14.89
CA ALA A 293 -4.91 -22.29 14.32
C ALA A 293 -4.22 -23.54 14.89
N GLU A 294 -4.30 -23.75 16.20
CA GLU A 294 -3.73 -24.94 16.86
C GLU A 294 -4.51 -26.21 16.51
N GLU A 295 -5.85 -26.14 16.40
CA GLU A 295 -6.66 -27.30 15.98
C GLU A 295 -6.38 -27.68 14.51
N ILE A 296 -6.24 -26.70 13.60
CA ILE A 296 -5.85 -26.96 12.22
C ILE A 296 -4.48 -27.61 12.15
N LYS A 297 -3.48 -27.09 12.86
CA LYS A 297 -2.14 -27.71 12.91
C LYS A 297 -2.18 -29.16 13.40
N ARG A 298 -3.04 -29.45 14.38
CA ARG A 298 -3.22 -30.82 14.91
C ARG A 298 -3.88 -31.73 13.91
N ALA A 299 -4.99 -31.26 13.30
CA ALA A 299 -5.81 -32.05 12.40
C ALA A 299 -5.09 -32.37 11.08
N THR A 300 -4.23 -31.48 10.58
CA THR A 300 -3.50 -31.65 9.31
C THR A 300 -2.20 -32.45 9.41
N ARG A 301 -1.74 -32.82 10.63
CA ARG A 301 -0.52 -33.64 10.80
C ARG A 301 -0.51 -34.98 10.07
N PRO A 302 -1.64 -35.74 10.01
CA PRO A 302 -1.67 -37.03 9.33
C PRO A 302 -1.86 -36.93 7.80
N CYS A 303 -2.05 -35.73 7.23
CA CYS A 303 -2.32 -35.56 5.80
C CYS A 303 -1.06 -35.79 4.95
N ASP A 304 -1.26 -36.23 3.71
CA ASP A 304 -0.16 -36.51 2.75
C ASP A 304 0.43 -35.25 2.10
N TYR A 305 -0.06 -34.08 2.52
CA TYR A 305 0.38 -32.77 2.05
C TYR A 305 0.82 -31.88 3.23
N SER A 306 1.52 -30.82 2.92
CA SER A 306 2.03 -29.88 3.92
C SER A 306 1.09 -28.66 4.05
N VAL A 307 0.75 -28.31 5.29
CA VAL A 307 0.01 -27.07 5.62
C VAL A 307 0.95 -26.12 6.36
N LEU A 308 1.29 -25.02 5.70
CA LEU A 308 2.15 -23.96 6.23
C LEU A 308 1.29 -22.80 6.75
N LEU A 309 0.88 -22.91 8.01
CA LEU A 309 0.01 -21.95 8.66
C LEU A 309 0.83 -20.78 9.20
N ARG A 310 0.39 -19.55 8.90
CA ARG A 310 1.01 -18.28 9.28
C ARG A 310 -0.06 -17.29 9.75
N ASP A 311 0.34 -16.37 10.62
CA ASP A 311 -0.48 -15.22 10.96
C ASP A 311 -0.68 -14.34 9.73
N ALA A 312 -1.91 -13.89 9.52
CA ALA A 312 -2.25 -12.97 8.45
C ALA A 312 -1.74 -11.55 8.76
N ASP A 313 -1.34 -10.83 7.73
CA ASP A 313 -1.11 -9.39 7.81
C ASP A 313 -2.47 -8.68 7.77
N ASN A 314 -2.80 -7.96 8.84
CA ASN A 314 -4.07 -7.30 9.05
C ASN A 314 -4.12 -5.84 8.60
N ASP A 315 -3.14 -5.35 7.83
CA ASP A 315 -3.24 -4.01 7.23
C ASP A 315 -4.38 -3.97 6.21
N VAL A 316 -5.51 -3.40 6.63
CA VAL A 316 -6.76 -3.36 5.84
C VAL A 316 -6.58 -2.51 4.59
N ALA A 317 -6.00 -1.31 4.72
CA ALA A 317 -5.88 -0.38 3.60
C ALA A 317 -4.93 -0.91 2.52
N LEU A 318 -3.76 -1.42 2.94
CA LEU A 318 -2.79 -2.04 2.03
C LEU A 318 -3.37 -3.29 1.37
N GLY A 319 -4.06 -4.14 2.14
CA GLY A 319 -4.68 -5.35 1.62
C GLY A 319 -5.76 -5.07 0.60
N ILE A 320 -6.64 -4.08 0.84
CA ILE A 320 -7.65 -3.62 -0.13
C ILE A 320 -6.97 -3.14 -1.41
N SER A 321 -5.94 -2.28 -1.30
CA SER A 321 -5.18 -1.78 -2.45
C SER A 321 -4.58 -2.90 -3.30
N ARG A 322 -4.01 -3.93 -2.66
CA ARG A 322 -3.44 -5.10 -3.35
C ARG A 322 -4.49 -5.92 -4.09
N VAL A 323 -5.64 -6.18 -3.46
CA VAL A 323 -6.76 -6.89 -4.11
C VAL A 323 -7.29 -6.08 -5.29
N GLN A 324 -7.52 -4.77 -5.12
CA GLN A 324 -7.94 -3.87 -6.21
C GLN A 324 -6.96 -3.93 -7.39
N LYS A 325 -5.65 -3.88 -7.12
CA LYS A 325 -4.61 -3.94 -8.14
C LYS A 325 -4.67 -5.26 -8.91
N LEU A 326 -4.79 -6.41 -8.24
CA LEU A 326 -4.89 -7.70 -8.91
C LEU A 326 -6.18 -7.83 -9.74
N LEU A 327 -7.31 -7.33 -9.23
CA LEU A 327 -8.58 -7.33 -9.97
C LEU A 327 -8.50 -6.46 -11.24
N THR A 328 -7.96 -5.24 -11.12
CA THR A 328 -7.79 -4.30 -12.24
C THR A 328 -6.97 -4.92 -13.39
N PHE A 329 -5.90 -5.64 -13.07
CA PHE A 329 -5.05 -6.28 -14.08
C PHE A 329 -5.49 -7.71 -14.47
N GLY A 330 -6.66 -8.16 -14.02
CA GLY A 330 -7.16 -9.52 -14.28
C GLY A 330 -6.28 -10.62 -13.69
N MET A 331 -5.53 -10.28 -12.62
CA MET A 331 -4.60 -11.19 -11.94
C MET A 331 -5.20 -11.87 -10.71
N LEU A 332 -6.46 -11.66 -10.43
CA LEU A 332 -7.25 -12.38 -9.44
C LEU A 332 -8.58 -12.80 -10.08
N SER A 333 -8.87 -14.09 -10.06
CA SER A 333 -10.18 -14.62 -10.41
C SER A 333 -10.85 -15.31 -9.23
N VAL A 334 -12.15 -15.50 -9.35
CA VAL A 334 -13.00 -16.20 -8.38
C VAL A 334 -13.72 -17.33 -9.13
N ASP A 335 -13.69 -18.54 -8.59
CA ASP A 335 -14.44 -19.64 -9.20
C ASP A 335 -15.95 -19.42 -9.00
N PRO A 336 -16.81 -19.74 -9.97
CA PRO A 336 -18.27 -19.62 -9.81
C PRO A 336 -18.86 -20.36 -8.59
N SER A 337 -18.14 -21.31 -8.00
CA SER A 337 -18.55 -22.00 -6.77
C SER A 337 -18.36 -21.13 -5.51
N GLN A 338 -17.49 -20.11 -5.55
CA GLN A 338 -17.25 -19.17 -4.44
C GLN A 338 -18.38 -18.12 -4.35
N LYS A 339 -19.57 -18.58 -4.05
CA LYS A 339 -20.81 -17.78 -4.13
C LYS A 339 -20.83 -16.62 -3.15
N MET A 340 -20.41 -16.88 -1.91
CA MET A 340 -20.40 -15.85 -0.87
C MET A 340 -19.35 -14.80 -1.16
N ALA A 341 -18.17 -15.19 -1.65
CA ALA A 341 -17.16 -14.25 -2.08
C ALA A 341 -17.66 -13.35 -3.23
N ILE A 342 -18.35 -13.94 -4.24
CA ILE A 342 -18.93 -13.18 -5.36
C ILE A 342 -19.98 -12.17 -4.85
N GLU A 343 -20.82 -12.57 -3.90
CA GLU A 343 -21.83 -11.69 -3.31
C GLU A 343 -21.18 -10.55 -2.51
N GLU A 344 -20.22 -10.87 -1.63
CA GLU A 344 -19.54 -9.88 -0.79
C GLU A 344 -18.70 -8.89 -1.62
N PHE A 345 -18.11 -9.30 -2.73
CA PHE A 345 -17.44 -8.38 -3.65
C PHE A 345 -18.35 -7.23 -4.13
N GLY A 346 -19.64 -7.52 -4.32
CA GLY A 346 -20.63 -6.52 -4.73
C GLY A 346 -21.17 -5.66 -3.58
N LEU A 347 -21.06 -6.14 -2.35
CA LEU A 347 -21.65 -5.51 -1.16
C LEU A 347 -20.63 -4.83 -0.24
N TYR A 348 -19.35 -5.17 -0.37
CA TYR A 348 -18.30 -4.62 0.50
C TYR A 348 -18.05 -3.15 0.20
N GLU A 349 -18.40 -2.29 1.13
CA GLU A 349 -18.41 -0.85 0.94
C GLU A 349 -17.69 -0.08 2.06
N TYR A 350 -17.30 1.15 1.76
CA TYR A 350 -16.80 2.07 2.77
C TYR A 350 -17.94 2.72 3.55
N ASP A 351 -17.71 3.00 4.83
CA ASP A 351 -18.64 3.78 5.66
C ASP A 351 -18.76 5.21 5.14
N LYS A 352 -19.97 5.59 4.74
CA LYS A 352 -20.28 6.90 4.14
C LYS A 352 -19.84 8.08 5.01
N LYS A 353 -20.05 7.98 6.33
CA LYS A 353 -19.66 9.04 7.26
C LYS A 353 -18.15 9.17 7.38
N SER A 354 -17.45 8.06 7.25
CA SER A 354 -15.98 8.06 7.22
C SER A 354 -15.45 8.68 5.93
N ILE A 355 -16.04 8.36 4.76
CA ILE A 355 -15.69 8.98 3.48
C ILE A 355 -15.89 10.52 3.54
N GLU A 356 -17.03 10.98 4.05
CA GLU A 356 -17.30 12.41 4.21
C GLU A 356 -16.26 13.13 5.10
N LYS A 357 -15.66 12.40 6.06
CA LYS A 357 -14.59 12.88 6.93
C LYS A 357 -13.19 12.67 6.35
N GLY A 358 -13.10 12.25 5.09
CA GLY A 358 -11.84 11.99 4.41
C GLY A 358 -11.14 10.69 4.80
N ARG A 359 -11.85 9.73 5.41
CA ARG A 359 -11.32 8.42 5.84
C ARG A 359 -11.97 7.30 5.04
N GLU A 360 -11.18 6.31 4.64
CA GLU A 360 -11.62 5.13 3.92
C GLU A 360 -11.70 3.95 4.88
N VAL A 361 -12.78 3.88 5.67
CA VAL A 361 -13.01 2.81 6.64
C VAL A 361 -14.09 1.86 6.10
N PRO A 362 -13.80 0.58 5.87
CA PRO A 362 -14.81 -0.38 5.46
C PRO A 362 -15.90 -0.58 6.50
N VAL A 363 -17.13 -0.83 6.03
CA VAL A 363 -18.22 -1.27 6.89
C VAL A 363 -17.95 -2.72 7.33
N LYS A 364 -18.11 -2.98 8.63
CA LYS A 364 -17.92 -4.32 9.24
C LYS A 364 -19.17 -5.18 9.11
N THR A 365 -19.60 -5.41 7.87
CA THR A 365 -20.75 -6.25 7.52
C THR A 365 -20.49 -6.84 6.14
N ASN A 366 -20.78 -8.12 5.94
CA ASN A 366 -20.53 -8.84 4.68
C ASN A 366 -19.06 -8.72 4.24
N ASP A 367 -18.14 -8.88 5.17
CA ASP A 367 -16.70 -8.66 4.99
C ASP A 367 -15.85 -9.93 5.22
N HIS A 368 -16.47 -11.06 5.57
CA HIS A 368 -15.75 -12.26 5.96
C HIS A 368 -14.94 -12.88 4.83
N CYS A 369 -15.56 -13.06 3.65
CA CYS A 369 -14.84 -13.56 2.47
C CYS A 369 -13.81 -12.53 1.99
N MET A 370 -14.13 -11.23 2.09
CA MET A 370 -13.22 -10.16 1.70
C MET A 370 -11.97 -10.10 2.59
N ASP A 371 -12.14 -10.29 3.91
CA ASP A 371 -11.03 -10.38 4.85
C ASP A 371 -10.18 -11.64 4.57
N ALA A 372 -10.79 -12.79 4.35
CA ALA A 372 -10.07 -14.01 3.99
C ALA A 372 -9.30 -13.89 2.67
N ILE A 373 -9.90 -13.32 1.62
CA ILE A 373 -9.22 -13.06 0.33
C ILE A 373 -8.08 -12.06 0.52
N ARG A 374 -8.27 -11.03 1.33
CA ARG A 374 -7.23 -10.06 1.67
C ARG A 374 -6.04 -10.73 2.36
N TYR A 375 -6.27 -11.61 3.34
CA TYR A 375 -5.21 -12.37 4.01
C TYR A 375 -4.42 -13.24 3.04
N LEU A 376 -5.12 -13.95 2.16
CA LEU A 376 -4.51 -14.76 1.11
C LEU A 376 -3.63 -13.91 0.18
N VAL A 377 -4.16 -12.80 -0.33
CA VAL A 377 -3.44 -11.90 -1.24
C VAL A 377 -2.23 -11.28 -0.55
N MET A 378 -2.37 -10.80 0.69
CA MET A 378 -1.26 -10.27 1.47
C MET A 378 -0.16 -11.29 1.64
N GLY A 379 -0.51 -12.52 2.01
CA GLY A 379 0.44 -13.60 2.22
C GLY A 379 1.16 -14.09 0.96
N LEU A 380 0.49 -14.08 -0.18
CA LEU A 380 1.07 -14.47 -1.47
C LEU A 380 1.65 -13.29 -2.26
N TRP A 381 1.60 -12.06 -1.72
CA TRP A 381 1.98 -10.86 -2.43
C TRP A 381 3.40 -10.93 -3.02
N SER A 382 4.38 -11.37 -2.27
CA SER A 382 5.77 -11.51 -2.74
C SER A 382 5.92 -12.43 -3.96
N LYS A 383 4.98 -13.36 -4.14
CA LYS A 383 5.00 -14.34 -5.25
C LYS A 383 4.27 -13.82 -6.49
N VAL A 384 3.21 -13.01 -6.31
CA VAL A 384 2.38 -12.54 -7.42
C VAL A 384 2.79 -11.15 -7.91
N LYS A 385 3.28 -10.25 -7.04
CA LYS A 385 3.63 -8.88 -7.41
C LYS A 385 4.64 -8.76 -8.55
N ARG A 386 5.53 -9.75 -8.70
CA ARG A 386 6.53 -9.78 -9.78
C ARG A 386 5.95 -9.86 -11.20
N TYR A 387 4.69 -10.23 -11.30
CA TYR A 387 3.97 -10.32 -12.58
C TYR A 387 3.16 -9.06 -12.91
N LEU A 388 3.08 -8.10 -11.97
CA LEU A 388 2.40 -6.84 -12.23
C LEU A 388 3.13 -6.05 -13.32
N PRO A 389 2.41 -5.40 -14.23
CA PRO A 389 3.00 -4.61 -15.32
C PRO A 389 3.72 -3.36 -14.81
N VAL A 390 3.35 -2.89 -13.63
CA VAL A 390 4.01 -1.76 -12.91
C VAL A 390 4.47 -2.27 -11.56
N GLN A 391 5.79 -2.28 -11.33
CA GLN A 391 6.34 -2.50 -10.01
C GLN A 391 6.39 -1.16 -9.27
N ASP A 392 5.58 -1.00 -8.23
CA ASP A 392 5.72 0.11 -7.30
C ASP A 392 7.00 -0.13 -6.47
N GLU A 393 8.04 0.66 -6.72
CA GLU A 393 9.26 0.67 -5.89
C GLU A 393 8.98 1.04 -4.41
N LYS A 394 7.75 1.50 -4.09
CA LYS A 394 7.34 1.93 -2.75
C LYS A 394 7.01 0.79 -1.78
N GLU A 395 6.72 -0.42 -2.28
CA GLU A 395 6.31 -1.54 -1.41
C GLU A 395 7.46 -2.45 -0.92
N ASP A 396 8.68 -2.33 -1.45
CA ASP A 396 9.83 -3.15 -1.05
C ASP A 396 10.50 -2.71 0.27
N GLY A 397 9.80 -1.99 1.13
CA GLY A 397 10.28 -1.42 2.39
C GLY A 397 10.20 -2.32 3.62
N ASP A 398 9.56 -3.48 3.58
CA ASP A 398 9.43 -4.40 4.70
C ASP A 398 10.17 -5.72 4.44
N GLN A 399 11.44 -5.72 4.77
CA GLN A 399 12.20 -6.88 5.30
C GLN A 399 13.33 -6.37 6.18
#